data_1682a8901336e099a92cb263928f64a2
#
_entry.id   1682a8901336e099a92cb263928f64a2
#
_cell.length_a   1.000
_cell.length_b   1.000
_cell.length_c   1.000
_cell.angle_alpha   90.00
_cell.angle_beta   90.00
_cell.angle_gamma   90.00
#
_symmetry.space_group_name_H-M   'P 1'
#
loop_
_entity.id
_entity.type
_entity.pdbx_description
1 polymer ?
#
loop_
_entity_poly.entity_id
_entity_poly.type
_entity_poly.pdbx_seq_one_letter_code
_entity_poly.pdbx_strand_id
1 'polypeptide(L)'
;MTIIERLQQYKDLEPHKIALIVDEEQYTYGQLYDAILSMEFNNTSRVINLGHFNDGPKNKVLLIQQLSFVDQLVQWLWGLYKGYIPMVCHNEMDVAYIDELARVISVEGVPTYADFGVLTSGTTGRPKPLWRSESSWREFFDTQNNIFHINKDTNIFLHGSFSFTGVSNMVIGVLWSGGTVITTSSLRPNRWIQLIETYHVDHIYALPTKLRLLVRHCKRKLDSINYIIGGSQVLDRQL
;
A
#
# COMPACT_ATOMS: atom_id res chain seq x y z
N MET A 1 5.09 18.50 4.90
CA MET A 1 5.24 17.78 3.61
C MET A 1 4.26 16.60 3.59
N THR A 2 3.38 16.52 2.60
CA THR A 2 2.43 15.42 2.39
C THR A 2 3.10 14.23 1.68
N ILE A 3 2.41 13.08 1.60
CA ILE A 3 2.87 11.92 0.81
C ILE A 3 3.03 12.31 -0.68
N ILE A 4 2.11 13.09 -1.21
CA ILE A 4 2.16 13.55 -2.61
C ILE A 4 3.32 14.50 -2.85
N GLU A 5 3.56 15.47 -1.96
CA GLU A 5 4.71 16.38 -2.06
C GLU A 5 6.05 15.62 -1.98
N ARG A 6 6.11 14.56 -1.20
CA ARG A 6 7.30 13.71 -1.10
C ARG A 6 7.56 12.94 -2.39
N LEU A 7 6.53 12.39 -3.01
CA LEU A 7 6.65 11.73 -4.32
C LEU A 7 7.06 12.72 -5.41
N GLN A 8 6.49 13.93 -5.39
CA GLN A 8 6.91 15.00 -6.31
C GLN A 8 8.39 15.33 -6.13
N GLN A 9 8.87 15.42 -4.91
CA GLN A 9 10.29 15.67 -4.65
C GLN A 9 11.20 14.60 -5.30
N TYR A 10 10.84 13.31 -5.18
CA TYR A 10 11.62 12.25 -5.85
C TYR A 10 11.47 12.27 -7.36
N LYS A 11 10.29 12.57 -7.88
CA LYS A 11 10.08 12.79 -9.32
C LYS A 11 10.99 13.91 -9.85
N ASP A 12 11.17 15.01 -9.10
CA ASP A 12 12.00 16.14 -9.51
C ASP A 12 13.49 15.86 -9.37
N LEU A 13 13.90 15.11 -8.34
CA LEU A 13 15.31 14.80 -8.06
C LEU A 13 15.83 13.61 -8.88
N GLU A 14 15.06 12.54 -8.96
CA GLU A 14 15.45 11.24 -9.56
C GLU A 14 14.30 10.66 -10.43
N PRO A 15 13.86 11.37 -11.51
CA PRO A 15 12.65 10.97 -12.27
C PRO A 15 12.75 9.58 -12.90
N HIS A 16 13.95 9.12 -13.21
CA HIS A 16 14.20 7.82 -13.85
C HIS A 16 14.45 6.69 -12.87
N LYS A 17 14.53 6.98 -11.57
CA LYS A 17 14.67 5.95 -10.55
C LYS A 17 13.42 5.09 -10.48
N ILE A 18 13.62 3.78 -10.40
CA ILE A 18 12.50 2.83 -10.26
C ILE A 18 11.88 2.98 -8.86
N ALA A 19 10.59 3.25 -8.83
CA ALA A 19 9.78 3.32 -7.62
C ALA A 19 9.05 2.00 -7.33
N LEU A 20 8.56 1.35 -8.40
CA LEU A 20 7.70 0.19 -8.28
C LEU A 20 7.97 -0.81 -9.41
N ILE A 21 7.99 -2.09 -9.07
CA ILE A 21 8.04 -3.22 -10.02
C ILE A 21 6.89 -4.17 -9.69
N VAL A 22 6.00 -4.38 -10.66
CA VAL A 22 4.86 -5.29 -10.53
C VAL A 22 4.86 -6.27 -11.69
N ASP A 23 5.00 -7.56 -11.40
CA ASP A 23 5.02 -8.63 -12.42
C ASP A 23 6.01 -8.38 -13.58
N GLU A 24 7.17 -7.73 -13.29
CA GLU A 24 8.24 -7.28 -14.23
C GLU A 24 7.99 -5.92 -14.91
N GLU A 25 6.77 -5.38 -14.86
CA GLU A 25 6.54 -3.99 -15.29
C GLU A 25 7.18 -3.02 -14.30
N GLN A 26 7.94 -2.07 -14.81
CA GLN A 26 8.69 -1.11 -14.02
C GLN A 26 8.08 0.28 -14.16
N TYR A 27 7.92 0.95 -13.03
CA TYR A 27 7.42 2.31 -12.94
C TYR A 27 8.46 3.17 -12.23
N THR A 28 8.97 4.19 -12.91
CA THR A 28 9.85 5.17 -12.28
C THR A 28 9.07 6.12 -11.37
N TYR A 29 9.77 6.88 -10.52
CA TYR A 29 9.13 7.95 -9.74
C TYR A 29 8.44 8.97 -10.64
N GLY A 30 9.04 9.32 -11.79
CA GLY A 30 8.42 10.16 -12.81
C GLY A 30 7.12 9.57 -13.32
N GLN A 31 7.16 8.34 -13.82
CA GLN A 31 5.98 7.65 -14.37
C GLN A 31 4.88 7.44 -13.33
N LEU A 32 5.24 7.07 -12.09
CA LEU A 32 4.27 6.93 -11.00
C LEU A 32 3.57 8.27 -10.69
N TYR A 33 4.33 9.35 -10.60
CA TYR A 33 3.77 10.68 -10.34
C TYR A 33 2.90 11.17 -11.50
N ASP A 34 3.34 10.99 -12.75
CA ASP A 34 2.56 11.35 -13.94
C ASP A 34 1.27 10.54 -14.03
N ALA A 35 1.29 9.25 -13.66
CA ALA A 35 0.09 8.42 -13.58
C ALA A 35 -0.91 8.96 -12.54
N ILE A 36 -0.42 9.48 -11.39
CA ILE A 36 -1.29 10.13 -10.40
C ILE A 36 -1.94 11.40 -10.99
N LEU A 37 -1.19 12.23 -11.69
CA LEU A 37 -1.71 13.49 -12.22
C LEU A 37 -2.69 13.29 -13.39
N SER A 38 -2.43 12.30 -14.26
CA SER A 38 -3.23 11.99 -15.44
C SER A 38 -4.43 11.10 -15.17
N MET A 39 -4.53 10.57 -13.94
CA MET A 39 -5.63 9.67 -13.60
C MET A 39 -6.97 10.40 -13.65
N GLU A 40 -7.92 9.80 -14.35
CA GLU A 40 -9.32 10.20 -14.35
C GLU A 40 -10.15 9.27 -13.45
N PHE A 41 -11.23 9.83 -12.88
CA PHE A 41 -12.16 9.01 -12.09
C PHE A 41 -12.80 7.95 -12.99
N ASN A 42 -12.69 6.69 -12.59
CA ASN A 42 -13.31 5.57 -13.29
C ASN A 42 -14.52 5.04 -12.52
N ASN A 43 -15.46 4.42 -13.25
CA ASN A 43 -16.72 3.92 -12.70
C ASN A 43 -16.58 2.66 -11.83
N THR A 44 -15.37 2.11 -11.66
CA THR A 44 -15.14 0.94 -10.80
C THR A 44 -14.97 1.31 -9.33
N SER A 45 -14.85 2.61 -9.03
CA SER A 45 -14.73 3.12 -7.67
C SER A 45 -15.95 3.97 -7.33
N ARG A 46 -16.27 4.05 -6.03
CA ARG A 46 -17.45 4.76 -5.54
C ARG A 46 -17.04 5.99 -4.73
N VAL A 47 -17.67 7.11 -5.01
CA VAL A 47 -17.57 8.34 -4.19
C VAL A 47 -18.77 8.44 -3.25
N ILE A 48 -18.50 8.62 -1.97
CA ILE A 48 -19.50 8.89 -0.94
C ILE A 48 -19.36 10.34 -0.52
N ASN A 49 -20.41 11.12 -0.72
CA ASN A 49 -20.48 12.50 -0.24
C ASN A 49 -20.91 12.49 1.23
N LEU A 50 -20.11 13.09 2.10
CA LEU A 50 -20.38 13.16 3.54
C LEU A 50 -21.35 14.29 3.92
N GLY A 51 -21.70 15.17 2.94
CA GLY A 51 -22.60 16.29 3.18
C GLY A 51 -22.09 17.22 4.28
N HIS A 52 -22.99 17.59 5.22
CA HIS A 52 -22.68 18.49 6.34
C HIS A 52 -22.06 17.79 7.56
N PHE A 53 -21.81 16.48 7.51
CA PHE A 53 -21.25 15.73 8.63
C PHE A 53 -19.76 15.97 8.86
N ASN A 54 -19.08 16.58 7.91
CA ASN A 54 -17.67 16.88 8.03
C ASN A 54 -17.40 18.38 7.75
N ASP A 55 -17.10 19.14 8.79
CA ASP A 55 -16.68 20.55 8.68
C ASP A 55 -15.24 20.71 8.17
N GLY A 56 -14.53 19.60 7.92
CA GLY A 56 -13.17 19.57 7.39
C GLY A 56 -13.11 19.83 5.88
N PRO A 57 -11.90 20.08 5.35
CA PRO A 57 -11.68 20.35 3.92
C PRO A 57 -12.01 19.12 3.03
N LYS A 58 -12.03 17.92 3.61
CA LYS A 58 -12.33 16.66 2.91
C LYS A 58 -13.75 16.20 3.26
N ASN A 59 -14.64 16.23 2.29
CA ASN A 59 -16.04 15.86 2.45
C ASN A 59 -16.46 14.68 1.57
N LYS A 60 -15.51 13.93 1.02
CA LYS A 60 -15.79 12.81 0.10
C LYS A 60 -14.89 11.62 0.38
N VAL A 61 -15.49 10.49 0.66
CA VAL A 61 -14.76 9.20 0.73
C VAL A 61 -14.74 8.56 -0.65
N LEU A 62 -13.56 8.09 -1.06
CA LEU A 62 -13.34 7.34 -2.28
C LEU A 62 -13.12 5.87 -1.95
N LEU A 63 -14.14 5.02 -2.15
CA LEU A 63 -14.00 3.58 -2.06
C LEU A 63 -13.41 3.04 -3.36
N ILE A 64 -12.19 2.48 -3.28
CA ILE A 64 -11.42 2.00 -4.41
C ILE A 64 -11.62 0.50 -4.56
N GLN A 65 -12.16 0.07 -5.71
CA GLN A 65 -12.49 -1.32 -6.02
C GLN A 65 -11.68 -1.83 -7.22
N GLN A 66 -10.38 -1.54 -7.23
CA GLN A 66 -9.48 -1.98 -8.28
C GLN A 66 -8.89 -3.37 -7.95
N LEU A 67 -8.66 -4.18 -8.98
CA LEU A 67 -8.08 -5.51 -8.84
C LEU A 67 -6.56 -5.47 -8.89
N SER A 68 -5.99 -4.62 -9.74
CA SER A 68 -4.54 -4.53 -9.90
C SER A 68 -3.90 -3.73 -8.76
N PHE A 69 -2.71 -4.15 -8.34
CA PHE A 69 -1.93 -3.46 -7.32
C PHE A 69 -1.58 -2.02 -7.72
N VAL A 70 -1.20 -1.83 -8.98
CA VAL A 70 -0.84 -0.50 -9.51
C VAL A 70 -2.04 0.43 -9.47
N ASP A 71 -3.21 -0.04 -9.94
CA ASP A 71 -4.43 0.77 -9.96
C ASP A 71 -4.89 1.12 -8.54
N GLN A 72 -4.77 0.19 -7.58
CA GLN A 72 -5.06 0.46 -6.17
C GLN A 72 -4.16 1.56 -5.62
N LEU A 73 -2.85 1.47 -5.84
CA LEU A 73 -1.87 2.45 -5.38
C LEU A 73 -2.07 3.81 -6.04
N VAL A 74 -2.15 3.85 -7.36
CA VAL A 74 -2.29 5.11 -8.13
C VAL A 74 -3.59 5.80 -7.77
N GLN A 75 -4.71 5.07 -7.69
CA GLN A 75 -5.99 5.65 -7.35
C GLN A 75 -6.06 6.13 -5.89
N TRP A 76 -5.39 5.44 -4.98
CA TRP A 76 -5.28 5.89 -3.60
C TRP A 76 -4.50 7.21 -3.48
N LEU A 77 -3.35 7.30 -4.18
CA LEU A 77 -2.54 8.52 -4.24
C LEU A 77 -3.27 9.67 -4.95
N TRP A 78 -3.95 9.38 -6.05
CA TRP A 78 -4.80 10.36 -6.73
C TRP A 78 -5.93 10.86 -5.82
N GLY A 79 -6.54 9.98 -5.04
CA GLY A 79 -7.55 10.35 -4.05
C GLY A 79 -7.01 11.39 -3.06
N LEU A 80 -5.82 11.16 -2.48
CA LEU A 80 -5.16 12.14 -1.61
C LEU A 80 -4.86 13.45 -2.36
N TYR A 81 -4.32 13.36 -3.58
CA TYR A 81 -4.01 14.53 -4.40
C TYR A 81 -5.25 15.40 -4.69
N LYS A 82 -6.39 14.79 -4.96
CA LYS A 82 -7.68 15.47 -5.22
C LYS A 82 -8.43 15.89 -3.95
N GLY A 83 -7.92 15.60 -2.77
CA GLY A 83 -8.57 15.92 -1.51
C GLY A 83 -9.74 15.01 -1.15
N TYR A 84 -9.80 13.80 -1.70
CA TYR A 84 -10.68 12.75 -1.21
C TYR A 84 -10.09 12.10 0.05
N ILE A 85 -10.92 11.29 0.73
CA ILE A 85 -10.49 10.36 1.78
C ILE A 85 -10.49 8.96 1.14
N PRO A 86 -9.37 8.50 0.52
CA PRO A 86 -9.35 7.22 -0.18
C PRO A 86 -9.31 6.05 0.80
N MET A 87 -10.00 4.96 0.44
CA MET A 87 -9.99 3.67 1.11
C MET A 87 -10.02 2.55 0.07
N VAL A 88 -9.03 1.66 0.09
CA VAL A 88 -8.99 0.51 -0.81
C VAL A 88 -9.79 -0.64 -0.21
N CYS A 89 -10.78 -1.12 -0.95
CA CYS A 89 -11.57 -2.30 -0.60
C CYS A 89 -10.77 -3.58 -0.90
N HIS A 90 -10.97 -4.62 -0.09
CA HIS A 90 -10.40 -5.93 -0.42
C HIS A 90 -11.08 -6.51 -1.66
N ASN A 91 -10.30 -7.16 -2.52
CA ASN A 91 -10.79 -7.72 -3.79
C ASN A 91 -11.88 -8.79 -3.61
N GLU A 92 -11.94 -9.41 -2.43
CA GLU A 92 -12.88 -10.47 -2.08
C GLU A 92 -14.20 -9.92 -1.52
N MET A 93 -14.33 -8.60 -1.35
CA MET A 93 -15.58 -7.98 -0.87
C MET A 93 -16.65 -8.04 -1.95
N ASP A 94 -17.79 -8.60 -1.60
CA ASP A 94 -18.96 -8.57 -2.47
C ASP A 94 -19.60 -7.16 -2.52
N VAL A 95 -20.42 -6.95 -3.56
CA VAL A 95 -21.10 -5.66 -3.79
C VAL A 95 -22.01 -5.29 -2.62
N ALA A 96 -22.69 -6.27 -2.02
CA ALA A 96 -23.60 -6.02 -0.90
C ALA A 96 -22.88 -5.49 0.33
N TYR A 97 -21.66 -6.01 0.60
CA TYR A 97 -20.83 -5.51 1.69
C TYR A 97 -20.30 -4.09 1.41
N ILE A 98 -19.91 -3.81 0.18
CA ILE A 98 -19.47 -2.45 -0.22
C ILE A 98 -20.62 -1.46 -0.12
N ASP A 99 -21.85 -1.86 -0.47
CA ASP A 99 -23.05 -1.04 -0.29
C ASP A 99 -23.34 -0.76 1.20
N GLU A 100 -23.21 -1.78 2.06
CA GLU A 100 -23.36 -1.62 3.50
C GLU A 100 -22.30 -0.68 4.07
N LEU A 101 -21.02 -0.85 3.67
CA LEU A 101 -19.92 0.01 4.08
C LEU A 101 -20.16 1.47 3.67
N ALA A 102 -20.60 1.69 2.43
CA ALA A 102 -20.93 3.01 1.93
C ALA A 102 -22.09 3.65 2.73
N ARG A 103 -23.12 2.87 3.06
CA ARG A 103 -24.25 3.31 3.89
C ARG A 103 -23.78 3.69 5.30
N VAL A 104 -22.97 2.85 5.94
CA VAL A 104 -22.43 3.12 7.28
C VAL A 104 -21.63 4.41 7.29
N ILE A 105 -20.71 4.58 6.33
CA ILE A 105 -19.90 5.80 6.18
C ILE A 105 -20.80 7.04 5.97
N SER A 106 -21.87 6.93 5.17
CA SER A 106 -22.80 8.04 4.91
C SER A 106 -23.59 8.44 6.15
N VAL A 107 -23.88 7.51 7.04
CA VAL A 107 -24.70 7.74 8.25
C VAL A 107 -23.83 8.18 9.44
N GLU A 108 -22.72 7.48 9.68
CA GLU A 108 -21.85 7.71 10.82
C GLU A 108 -20.86 8.86 10.57
N GLY A 109 -20.60 9.18 9.29
CA GLY A 109 -19.60 10.16 8.91
C GLY A 109 -18.17 9.64 9.07
N VAL A 110 -17.23 10.56 8.98
CA VAL A 110 -15.78 10.30 9.09
C VAL A 110 -15.19 11.34 10.03
N PRO A 111 -14.26 10.98 10.94
CA PRO A 111 -13.59 11.95 11.80
C PRO A 111 -12.91 13.06 10.99
N THR A 112 -12.93 14.29 11.48
CA THR A 112 -12.37 15.47 10.80
C THR A 112 -10.87 15.38 10.54
N TYR A 113 -10.14 14.58 11.33
CA TYR A 113 -8.71 14.36 11.17
C TYR A 113 -8.37 13.35 10.04
N ALA A 114 -9.37 12.66 9.47
CA ALA A 114 -9.12 11.57 8.55
C ALA A 114 -8.64 12.08 7.19
N ASP A 115 -7.51 11.59 6.76
CA ASP A 115 -6.97 11.78 5.42
C ASP A 115 -7.20 10.56 4.54
N PHE A 116 -7.29 9.35 5.13
CA PHE A 116 -7.60 8.11 4.44
C PHE A 116 -8.21 7.08 5.38
N GLY A 117 -8.80 6.05 4.79
CA GLY A 117 -9.30 4.88 5.50
C GLY A 117 -8.50 3.62 5.18
N VAL A 118 -8.43 2.72 6.16
CA VAL A 118 -7.92 1.36 6.00
C VAL A 118 -8.95 0.36 6.53
N LEU A 119 -8.93 -0.87 6.03
CA LEU A 119 -9.82 -1.93 6.49
C LEU A 119 -9.09 -2.88 7.43
N THR A 120 -9.72 -3.16 8.56
CA THR A 120 -9.22 -4.18 9.50
C THR A 120 -9.78 -5.54 9.14
N SER A 121 -9.07 -6.61 9.49
CA SER A 121 -9.54 -8.00 9.25
C SER A 121 -10.78 -8.41 10.05
N GLY A 122 -11.22 -7.56 10.98
CA GLY A 122 -12.41 -7.74 11.83
C GLY A 122 -12.50 -9.11 12.52
N THR A 123 -12.53 -9.15 13.84
CA THR A 123 -12.72 -10.40 14.62
C THR A 123 -14.10 -11.03 14.38
N THR A 124 -15.03 -10.30 13.80
CA THR A 124 -16.41 -10.72 13.45
C THR A 124 -16.53 -11.23 12.01
N GLY A 125 -15.41 -11.41 11.30
CA GLY A 125 -15.40 -11.86 9.90
C GLY A 125 -15.69 -10.77 8.85
N ARG A 126 -16.15 -9.58 9.27
CA ARG A 126 -16.34 -8.43 8.36
C ARG A 126 -15.34 -7.34 8.67
N PRO A 127 -14.54 -6.88 7.68
CA PRO A 127 -13.59 -5.80 7.87
C PRO A 127 -14.31 -4.50 8.28
N LYS A 128 -13.70 -3.74 9.20
CA LYS A 128 -14.24 -2.45 9.66
C LYS A 128 -13.34 -1.31 9.18
N PRO A 129 -13.92 -0.15 8.82
CA PRO A 129 -13.13 1.02 8.47
C PRO A 129 -12.40 1.55 9.72
N LEU A 130 -11.14 1.90 9.53
CA LEU A 130 -10.32 2.60 10.49
C LEU A 130 -9.74 3.84 9.81
N TRP A 131 -10.01 5.00 10.37
CA TRP A 131 -9.58 6.27 9.81
C TRP A 131 -8.20 6.66 10.30
N ARG A 132 -7.40 7.23 9.41
CA ARG A 132 -6.04 7.65 9.66
C ARG A 132 -5.77 9.04 9.09
N SER A 133 -4.86 9.78 9.74
CA SER A 133 -4.27 10.98 9.17
C SER A 133 -2.95 10.66 8.46
N GLU A 134 -2.58 11.43 7.45
CA GLU A 134 -1.26 11.33 6.83
C GLU A 134 -0.14 11.54 7.87
N SER A 135 -0.34 12.47 8.81
CA SER A 135 0.65 12.75 9.87
C SER A 135 0.95 11.50 10.70
N SER A 136 -0.08 10.69 11.03
CA SER A 136 0.12 9.48 11.83
C SER A 136 1.02 8.43 11.16
N TRP A 137 1.03 8.38 9.81
CA TRP A 137 1.95 7.50 9.09
C TRP A 137 3.32 8.14 8.90
N ARG A 138 3.39 9.43 8.52
CA ARG A 138 4.67 10.13 8.32
C ARG A 138 5.55 10.14 9.57
N GLU A 139 4.96 10.43 10.74
CA GLU A 139 5.67 10.38 12.01
C GLU A 139 6.16 8.98 12.37
N PHE A 140 5.39 7.95 11.97
CA PHE A 140 5.77 6.55 12.16
C PHE A 140 6.88 6.12 11.19
N PHE A 141 6.93 6.64 9.96
CA PHE A 141 7.94 6.25 8.96
C PHE A 141 9.36 6.52 9.41
N ASP A 142 9.64 7.62 10.09
CA ASP A 142 10.99 7.90 10.59
C ASP A 142 11.45 6.81 11.57
N THR A 143 10.58 6.40 12.49
CA THR A 143 10.88 5.32 13.43
C THR A 143 10.97 3.96 12.74
N GLN A 144 9.97 3.63 11.90
CA GLN A 144 9.91 2.37 11.16
C GLN A 144 11.15 2.20 10.27
N ASN A 145 11.48 3.22 9.49
CA ASN A 145 12.56 3.15 8.51
C ASN A 145 13.92 3.08 9.20
N ASN A 146 14.10 3.75 10.34
CA ASN A 146 15.30 3.58 11.17
C ASN A 146 15.44 2.15 11.72
N ILE A 147 14.37 1.58 12.28
CA ILE A 147 14.38 0.22 12.85
C ILE A 147 14.65 -0.83 11.78
N PHE A 148 14.04 -0.69 10.63
CA PHE A 148 14.14 -1.65 9.52
C PHE A 148 15.22 -1.30 8.49
N HIS A 149 16.00 -0.24 8.72
CA HIS A 149 17.06 0.24 7.83
C HIS A 149 16.59 0.56 6.41
N ILE A 150 15.33 1.00 6.27
CA ILE A 150 14.74 1.40 4.99
C ILE A 150 15.24 2.79 4.62
N ASN A 151 15.81 2.90 3.42
CA ASN A 151 16.34 4.15 2.87
C ASN A 151 16.15 4.19 1.35
N LYS A 152 16.71 5.21 0.71
CA LYS A 152 16.56 5.40 -0.74
C LYS A 152 17.13 4.25 -1.61
N ASP A 153 18.07 3.47 -1.08
CA ASP A 153 18.73 2.38 -1.82
C ASP A 153 18.05 1.02 -1.55
N THR A 154 16.97 1.01 -0.72
CA THR A 154 16.23 -0.20 -0.37
C THR A 154 15.44 -0.74 -1.57
N ASN A 155 15.60 -2.05 -1.81
CA ASN A 155 14.79 -2.86 -2.73
C ASN A 155 13.97 -3.86 -1.89
N ILE A 156 12.68 -3.56 -1.66
CA ILE A 156 11.83 -4.42 -0.84
C ILE A 156 10.93 -5.30 -1.68
N PHE A 157 10.92 -6.61 -1.40
CA PHE A 157 9.90 -7.51 -1.92
C PHE A 157 8.77 -7.67 -0.91
N LEU A 158 7.54 -7.55 -1.39
CA LEU A 158 6.34 -7.87 -0.64
C LEU A 158 5.30 -8.54 -1.54
N HIS A 159 4.41 -9.33 -0.95
CA HIS A 159 3.34 -9.98 -1.67
C HIS A 159 2.01 -9.81 -0.95
N GLY A 160 1.04 -9.18 -1.61
CA GLY A 160 -0.29 -8.93 -1.08
C GLY A 160 -0.97 -7.76 -1.76
N SER A 161 -2.27 -7.62 -1.54
CA SER A 161 -3.05 -6.47 -2.02
C SER A 161 -2.67 -5.21 -1.25
N PHE A 162 -2.66 -4.08 -1.92
CA PHE A 162 -2.48 -2.76 -1.30
C PHE A 162 -3.61 -2.43 -0.31
N SER A 163 -4.75 -3.11 -0.39
CA SER A 163 -5.85 -2.97 0.56
C SER A 163 -5.53 -3.41 2.01
N PHE A 164 -4.49 -4.24 2.20
CA PHE A 164 -4.06 -4.63 3.55
C PHE A 164 -3.18 -3.55 4.17
N THR A 165 -3.55 -3.06 5.36
CA THR A 165 -2.87 -1.97 6.08
C THR A 165 -1.36 -2.15 6.19
N GLY A 166 -0.89 -3.36 6.51
CA GLY A 166 0.56 -3.62 6.63
C GLY A 166 1.29 -3.50 5.30
N VAL A 167 0.64 -3.93 4.19
CA VAL A 167 1.20 -3.79 2.83
C VAL A 167 1.23 -2.33 2.42
N SER A 168 0.10 -1.61 2.53
CA SER A 168 0.02 -0.21 2.13
C SER A 168 0.94 0.68 2.96
N ASN A 169 1.04 0.46 4.29
CA ASN A 169 1.96 1.20 5.14
C ASN A 169 3.43 0.97 4.72
N MET A 170 3.83 -0.29 4.47
CA MET A 170 5.18 -0.61 4.04
C MET A 170 5.51 -0.01 2.66
N VAL A 171 4.59 -0.12 1.70
CA VAL A 171 4.74 0.47 0.36
C VAL A 171 4.95 1.98 0.45
N ILE A 172 4.08 2.67 1.15
CA ILE A 172 4.18 4.13 1.27
C ILE A 172 5.43 4.54 2.07
N GLY A 173 5.81 3.79 3.11
CA GLY A 173 7.03 4.04 3.88
C GLY A 173 8.31 3.91 3.05
N VAL A 174 8.37 2.91 2.14
CA VAL A 174 9.50 2.74 1.21
C VAL A 174 9.51 3.84 0.16
N LEU A 175 8.38 4.16 -0.45
CA LEU A 175 8.27 5.25 -1.42
C LEU A 175 8.58 6.61 -0.78
N TRP A 176 8.19 6.83 0.47
CA TRP A 176 8.54 8.00 1.27
C TRP A 176 10.06 8.18 1.43
N SER A 177 10.80 7.07 1.52
CA SER A 177 12.26 7.06 1.64
C SER A 177 13.00 7.07 0.29
N GLY A 178 12.28 6.99 -0.81
CA GLY A 178 12.88 6.95 -2.16
C GLY A 178 13.37 5.56 -2.58
N GLY A 179 12.97 4.50 -1.88
CA GLY A 179 13.30 3.11 -2.22
C GLY A 179 12.46 2.53 -3.36
N THR A 180 12.68 1.27 -3.69
CA THR A 180 11.99 0.52 -4.74
C THR A 180 11.13 -0.59 -4.13
N VAL A 181 9.86 -0.64 -4.51
CA VAL A 181 8.92 -1.71 -4.12
C VAL A 181 8.83 -2.74 -5.24
N ILE A 182 9.02 -4.01 -4.92
CA ILE A 182 8.87 -5.14 -5.84
C ILE A 182 7.73 -6.03 -5.37
N THR A 183 6.77 -6.31 -6.22
CA THR A 183 5.63 -7.17 -5.92
C THR A 183 5.17 -7.98 -7.13
N THR A 184 4.28 -8.93 -6.92
CA THR A 184 3.70 -9.75 -7.98
C THR A 184 2.28 -10.21 -7.62
N SER A 185 1.43 -10.39 -8.60
CA SER A 185 0.13 -11.04 -8.48
C SER A 185 0.25 -12.56 -8.35
N SER A 186 1.38 -13.14 -8.76
CA SER A 186 1.60 -14.58 -8.76
C SER A 186 1.68 -15.18 -7.36
N LEU A 187 0.88 -16.22 -7.10
CA LEU A 187 0.92 -17.01 -5.86
C LEU A 187 2.05 -18.06 -5.83
N ARG A 188 2.88 -18.14 -6.87
CA ARG A 188 3.93 -19.17 -7.01
C ARG A 188 5.23 -18.72 -6.31
N PRO A 189 5.70 -19.41 -5.25
CA PRO A 189 6.91 -19.02 -4.53
C PRO A 189 8.18 -18.97 -5.40
N ASN A 190 8.27 -19.83 -6.41
CA ASN A 190 9.39 -19.80 -7.35
C ASN A 190 9.47 -18.47 -8.13
N ARG A 191 8.31 -17.86 -8.42
CA ARG A 191 8.26 -16.53 -9.04
C ARG A 191 8.76 -15.46 -8.08
N TRP A 192 8.43 -15.56 -6.80
CA TRP A 192 8.93 -14.65 -5.77
C TRP A 192 10.46 -14.71 -5.68
N ILE A 193 11.02 -15.94 -5.63
CA ILE A 193 12.47 -16.17 -5.58
C ILE A 193 13.13 -15.55 -6.82
N GLN A 194 12.57 -15.76 -8.00
CA GLN A 194 13.09 -15.18 -9.25
C GLN A 194 13.14 -13.65 -9.19
N LEU A 195 12.05 -12.99 -8.74
CA LEU A 195 12.01 -11.54 -8.61
C LEU A 195 13.02 -11.03 -7.57
N ILE A 196 13.12 -11.70 -6.42
CA ILE A 196 14.09 -11.38 -5.37
C ILE A 196 15.50 -11.38 -5.92
N GLU A 197 15.87 -12.39 -6.69
CA GLU A 197 17.20 -12.50 -7.29
C GLU A 197 17.42 -11.50 -8.42
N THR A 198 16.46 -11.39 -9.34
CA THR A 198 16.57 -10.51 -10.51
C THR A 198 16.76 -9.04 -10.11
N TYR A 199 16.05 -8.60 -9.08
CA TYR A 199 16.06 -7.20 -8.64
C TYR A 199 16.92 -6.95 -7.40
N HIS A 200 17.77 -7.90 -7.01
CA HIS A 200 18.68 -7.79 -5.87
C HIS A 200 17.99 -7.25 -4.62
N VAL A 201 16.82 -7.85 -4.30
CA VAL A 201 16.03 -7.48 -3.13
C VAL A 201 16.86 -7.63 -1.86
N ASP A 202 16.87 -6.60 -1.03
CA ASP A 202 17.58 -6.58 0.26
C ASP A 202 16.65 -6.69 1.47
N HIS A 203 15.36 -6.36 1.29
CA HIS A 203 14.33 -6.46 2.32
C HIS A 203 13.16 -7.32 1.86
N ILE A 204 12.63 -8.15 2.77
CA ILE A 204 11.36 -8.88 2.54
C ILE A 204 10.36 -8.45 3.61
N TYR A 205 9.18 -8.01 3.19
CA TYR A 205 8.02 -7.90 4.08
C TYR A 205 7.04 -9.03 3.79
N ALA A 206 6.80 -9.90 4.76
CA ALA A 206 5.92 -11.05 4.57
C ALA A 206 5.18 -11.47 5.84
N LEU A 207 3.97 -12.02 5.65
CA LEU A 207 3.31 -12.78 6.70
C LEU A 207 4.08 -14.08 6.98
N PRO A 208 4.10 -14.61 8.22
CA PRO A 208 4.76 -15.86 8.55
C PRO A 208 4.40 -17.02 7.63
N THR A 209 3.14 -17.13 7.22
CA THR A 209 2.68 -18.17 6.28
C THR A 209 3.34 -18.07 4.91
N LYS A 210 3.51 -16.86 4.37
CA LYS A 210 4.18 -16.61 3.10
C LYS A 210 5.69 -16.83 3.22
N LEU A 211 6.28 -16.43 4.33
CA LEU A 211 7.68 -16.67 4.61
C LEU A 211 7.99 -18.18 4.68
N ARG A 212 7.12 -18.98 5.32
CA ARG A 212 7.24 -20.45 5.29
C ARG A 212 7.19 -21.02 3.87
N LEU A 213 6.32 -20.51 3.02
CA LEU A 213 6.25 -20.92 1.61
C LEU A 213 7.54 -20.58 0.87
N LEU A 214 8.06 -19.37 1.06
CA LEU A 214 9.31 -18.93 0.46
C LEU A 214 10.47 -19.85 0.87
N VAL A 215 10.66 -20.09 2.18
CA VAL A 215 11.72 -20.94 2.74
C VAL A 215 11.62 -22.38 2.21
N ARG A 216 10.42 -22.96 2.15
CA ARG A 216 10.22 -24.33 1.64
C ARG A 216 10.63 -24.50 0.17
N HIS A 217 10.49 -23.46 -0.64
CA HIS A 217 10.80 -23.51 -2.07
C HIS A 217 12.20 -22.98 -2.40
N CYS A 218 12.78 -22.15 -1.55
CA CYS A 218 14.12 -21.64 -1.72
C CYS A 218 15.15 -22.68 -1.28
N LYS A 219 15.86 -23.26 -2.26
CA LYS A 219 16.86 -24.33 -2.02
C LYS A 219 18.29 -23.80 -1.93
N ARG A 220 18.46 -22.49 -2.03
CA ARG A 220 19.76 -21.82 -2.00
C ARG A 220 19.69 -20.57 -1.16
N LYS A 221 20.83 -20.08 -0.71
CA LYS A 221 20.90 -18.81 -0.03
C LYS A 221 20.56 -17.66 -0.98
N LEU A 222 19.78 -16.71 -0.53
CA LEU A 222 19.49 -15.46 -1.22
C LEU A 222 20.44 -14.39 -0.65
N ASP A 223 21.62 -14.24 -1.28
CA ASP A 223 22.73 -13.45 -0.73
C ASP A 223 22.44 -11.94 -0.64
N SER A 224 21.47 -11.42 -1.39
CA SER A 224 21.07 -10.02 -1.34
C SER A 224 20.23 -9.67 -0.11
N ILE A 225 19.55 -10.64 0.52
CA ILE A 225 18.63 -10.38 1.62
C ILE A 225 19.38 -10.05 2.91
N ASN A 226 19.14 -8.84 3.41
CA ASN A 226 19.69 -8.35 4.67
C ASN A 226 18.64 -8.34 5.79
N TYR A 227 17.37 -8.08 5.45
CA TYR A 227 16.30 -7.90 6.43
C TYR A 227 15.03 -8.65 6.04
N ILE A 228 14.41 -9.27 7.05
CA ILE A 228 13.08 -9.89 6.92
C ILE A 228 12.16 -9.26 7.96
N ILE A 229 11.10 -8.63 7.50
CA ILE A 229 10.12 -7.94 8.32
C ILE A 229 8.85 -8.79 8.34
N GLY A 230 8.54 -9.36 9.50
CA GLY A 230 7.32 -10.14 9.73
C GLY A 230 6.19 -9.27 10.28
N GLY A 231 4.97 -9.48 9.80
CA GLY A 231 3.79 -8.75 10.28
C GLY A 231 2.60 -9.65 10.61
N SER A 232 1.64 -9.10 11.36
CA SER A 232 0.29 -9.63 11.64
C SER A 232 0.19 -10.93 12.44
N GLN A 233 1.22 -11.73 12.55
CA GLN A 233 1.23 -13.00 13.29
C GLN A 233 2.58 -13.22 13.97
N VAL A 234 2.60 -14.03 15.02
CA VAL A 234 3.84 -14.46 15.66
C VAL A 234 4.64 -15.34 14.70
N LEU A 235 5.92 -15.00 14.54
CA LEU A 235 6.86 -15.84 13.80
C LEU A 235 7.28 -17.03 14.68
N ASP A 236 7.13 -18.24 14.16
CA ASP A 236 7.57 -19.46 14.83
C ASP A 236 9.11 -19.49 14.87
N ARG A 237 9.69 -19.89 16.00
CA ARG A 237 11.14 -20.02 16.20
C ARG A 237 11.80 -21.08 15.29
N GLN A 238 11.00 -21.94 14.66
CA GLN A 238 11.49 -23.01 13.76
C GLN A 238 11.58 -22.56 12.30
N LEU A 239 11.32 -21.30 12.00
CA LEU A 239 11.49 -20.68 10.71
C LEU A 239 12.87 -20.06 10.60
#